data_5fa04805ee28b68310f093a9d17faa77
#
_entry.id   5fa04805ee28b68310f093a9d17faa77
#
_cell.length_a   1.000
_cell.length_b   1.000
_cell.length_c   1.000
_cell.angle_alpha   90.00
_cell.angle_beta   90.00
_cell.angle_gamma   90.00
#
_symmetry.space_group_name_H-M   'P 1'
#
loop_
_entity.id
_entity.type
_entity.pdbx_description
1 polymer ?
#
loop_
_entity_poly.entity_id
_entity_poly.type
_entity_poly.pdbx_seq_one_letter_code
_entity_poly.pdbx_strand_id
1 'polypeptide(L)'
;MKRRIASIILAGAMMASLTACGSSGGAGQNAGGKTGDGAKANELTVWCWDPAFNIYAMEEAAKVYQKDHPDFKLNVVETPWADVQTKLTTAATSKNLDTLPDILLMLDNAYQKNVISYPDAFKDLTGNGVDFSKFPTAKTAYSVVDGKNYGVPFDNGAAIAAYRTDVLKEAGYTDADFTDITWSKYQSMGEDILAKTGKPLLSCTAGESDLIMIMLQSAGGSLFDKDGNPSMVGNDKLKKVIETYVSLVKSGVLVEVNDWDQYVGTMTNSTVAGTINGCWIMASIQTAEDQSGNWAITNIPKLEGVSDATNYSNNGGSSWAVTAGSKNPELAADFLSKTFAGSVPFYETILPKSGALATYLPAADSKVYGEPQAFFGGKPVYAQITEFASKVPSNNTGVYYYEARDAVATAITHVVSGADIDSEIKTAEDTVKFAMGK
;
A
#
# COMPACT_ATOMS: atom_id res chain seq x y z
N MET A 1 -50.98 1.51 31.62
CA MET A 1 -50.73 0.26 32.38
C MET A 1 -49.22 0.04 32.48
N LYS A 2 -48.76 0.03 33.73
CA LYS A 2 -47.35 -0.13 34.15
C LYS A 2 -46.92 -1.59 34.00
N ARG A 3 -45.72 -1.87 33.45
CA ARG A 3 -44.94 -3.01 33.86
C ARG A 3 -43.45 -2.67 33.82
N ARG A 4 -42.88 -2.60 35.03
CA ARG A 4 -41.45 -2.62 35.35
C ARG A 4 -40.95 -4.03 35.19
N ILE A 5 -39.75 -4.25 34.66
CA ILE A 5 -39.01 -5.49 34.85
C ILE A 5 -37.59 -5.13 35.29
N ALA A 6 -37.15 -5.82 36.32
CA ALA A 6 -36.01 -5.54 37.17
C ALA A 6 -34.68 -6.06 36.58
N SER A 7 -33.64 -5.36 36.96
CA SER A 7 -32.23 -5.76 36.86
C SER A 7 -31.92 -6.96 37.75
N ILE A 8 -31.12 -7.92 37.25
CA ILE A 8 -30.44 -8.90 38.11
C ILE A 8 -28.95 -8.82 37.79
N ILE A 9 -28.22 -8.32 38.77
CA ILE A 9 -26.77 -8.41 38.92
C ILE A 9 -26.44 -9.79 39.45
N LEU A 10 -25.54 -10.53 38.84
CA LEU A 10 -24.95 -11.73 39.43
C LEU A 10 -23.43 -11.56 39.49
N ALA A 11 -22.95 -11.21 40.67
CA ALA A 11 -21.55 -11.31 41.04
C ALA A 11 -21.30 -12.69 41.63
N GLY A 12 -20.32 -13.41 41.13
CA GLY A 12 -19.89 -14.71 41.66
C GLY A 12 -18.37 -14.78 41.74
N ALA A 13 -17.87 -14.55 42.98
CA ALA A 13 -16.48 -14.81 43.34
C ALA A 13 -16.22 -16.30 43.49
N MET A 14 -15.07 -16.81 43.03
CA MET A 14 -14.53 -18.08 43.48
C MET A 14 -13.08 -17.91 43.91
N MET A 15 -12.90 -18.18 45.20
CA MET A 15 -11.63 -18.21 45.91
C MET A 15 -10.86 -19.51 45.67
N ALA A 16 -9.59 -19.38 45.91
CA ALA A 16 -8.52 -20.34 45.92
C ALA A 16 -8.77 -21.64 46.72
N SER A 17 -8.09 -22.71 46.31
CA SER A 17 -7.66 -23.77 47.20
C SER A 17 -6.22 -24.21 46.91
N LEU A 18 -5.35 -23.79 47.82
CA LEU A 18 -4.03 -24.38 48.08
C LEU A 18 -4.22 -25.62 48.95
N THR A 19 -3.60 -26.71 48.57
CA THR A 19 -3.20 -27.74 49.54
C THR A 19 -1.85 -28.35 49.14
N ALA A 20 -0.95 -28.25 50.08
CA ALA A 20 0.40 -28.79 50.06
C ALA A 20 0.45 -30.14 50.78
N CYS A 21 1.57 -30.83 50.59
CA CYS A 21 2.24 -31.94 51.31
C CYS A 21 2.48 -33.15 50.40
N GLY A 22 3.62 -33.74 50.33
CA GLY A 22 4.92 -33.64 50.99
C GLY A 22 5.77 -34.86 50.67
N SER A 23 7.06 -34.59 50.58
CA SER A 23 8.25 -35.42 50.86
C SER A 23 8.41 -36.84 50.30
N SER A 24 9.44 -37.17 49.54
CA SER A 24 10.78 -37.48 50.00
C SER A 24 11.68 -38.02 48.85
N GLY A 25 12.89 -37.49 48.78
CA GLY A 25 14.16 -38.22 48.64
C GLY A 25 14.61 -38.71 47.28
N GLY A 26 15.70 -38.12 46.74
CA GLY A 26 16.52 -38.72 45.71
C GLY A 26 17.42 -37.71 45.01
N ALA A 27 18.67 -37.65 45.37
CA ALA A 27 19.68 -36.79 44.74
C ALA A 27 19.98 -37.22 43.29
N GLY A 28 20.07 -36.27 42.38
CA GLY A 28 20.53 -36.46 41.00
C GLY A 28 20.80 -35.12 40.36
N GLN A 29 22.01 -34.88 40.03
CA GLN A 29 22.70 -33.69 39.55
C GLN A 29 22.11 -33.07 38.27
N ASN A 30 22.21 -31.74 38.24
CA ASN A 30 22.51 -30.84 37.12
C ASN A 30 21.92 -31.14 35.74
N ALA A 31 21.00 -30.25 35.35
CA ALA A 31 21.10 -29.56 34.06
C ALA A 31 20.22 -28.32 34.13
N GLY A 32 20.82 -27.17 34.39
CA GLY A 32 20.23 -25.89 34.15
C GLY A 32 20.01 -25.68 32.67
N GLY A 33 18.87 -26.10 32.17
CA GLY A 33 18.41 -25.73 30.82
C GLY A 33 17.95 -24.29 30.88
N LYS A 34 18.79 -23.33 30.57
CA LYS A 34 18.38 -22.08 30.04
C LYS A 34 17.67 -22.42 28.73
N THR A 35 16.35 -22.31 28.71
CA THR A 35 15.58 -22.11 27.47
C THR A 35 15.96 -20.74 26.95
N GLY A 36 17.13 -20.62 26.34
CA GLY A 36 17.44 -19.54 25.45
C GLY A 36 16.52 -19.73 24.25
N ASP A 37 15.68 -18.75 24.01
CA ASP A 37 15.02 -18.53 22.75
C ASP A 37 16.13 -18.14 21.75
N GLY A 38 16.90 -19.15 21.30
CA GLY A 38 17.95 -19.00 20.31
C GLY A 38 17.25 -18.79 18.98
N ALA A 39 17.39 -17.58 18.40
CA ALA A 39 17.06 -17.35 17.01
C ALA A 39 17.60 -18.51 16.19
N LYS A 40 16.75 -19.14 15.37
CA LYS A 40 17.20 -20.22 14.48
C LYS A 40 18.03 -19.57 13.39
N ALA A 41 19.26 -19.97 13.25
CA ALA A 41 20.27 -19.33 12.39
C ALA A 41 19.86 -19.16 10.91
N ASN A 42 18.84 -19.91 10.44
CA ASN A 42 18.38 -19.93 9.06
C ASN A 42 16.88 -19.56 8.92
N GLU A 43 16.33 -18.81 9.88
CA GLU A 43 14.91 -18.43 9.85
C GLU A 43 14.78 -16.92 9.92
N LEU A 44 13.88 -16.35 9.07
CA LEU A 44 13.50 -14.95 9.07
C LEU A 44 11.99 -14.80 9.26
N THR A 45 11.58 -13.78 9.99
CA THR A 45 10.18 -13.34 10.11
C THR A 45 9.99 -12.05 9.33
N VAL A 46 8.91 -11.97 8.55
CA VAL A 46 8.60 -10.81 7.70
C VAL A 46 7.17 -10.32 7.99
N TRP A 47 6.98 -9.00 8.09
CA TRP A 47 5.66 -8.36 8.10
C TRP A 47 5.36 -7.70 6.77
N CYS A 48 4.25 -8.06 6.16
CA CYS A 48 3.63 -7.45 4.99
C CYS A 48 2.13 -7.78 4.99
N TRP A 49 1.34 -7.31 4.01
CA TRP A 49 -0.12 -7.25 4.25
C TRP A 49 -1.02 -7.77 3.12
N ASP A 50 -0.56 -7.88 1.87
CA ASP A 50 -1.42 -8.26 0.76
C ASP A 50 -1.08 -9.67 0.26
N PRO A 51 -2.00 -10.66 0.49
CA PRO A 51 -1.77 -12.05 0.09
C PRO A 51 -1.54 -12.23 -1.41
N ALA A 52 -2.23 -11.47 -2.25
CA ALA A 52 -2.12 -11.60 -3.70
C ALA A 52 -0.91 -10.85 -4.29
N PHE A 53 -0.32 -9.91 -3.54
CA PHE A 53 0.75 -9.04 -4.00
C PHE A 53 2.06 -9.27 -3.27
N ASN A 54 2.26 -8.65 -2.10
CA ASN A 54 3.57 -8.64 -1.44
C ASN A 54 3.87 -9.89 -0.62
N ILE A 55 2.87 -10.56 -0.05
CA ILE A 55 3.03 -11.86 0.61
C ILE A 55 3.41 -12.91 -0.44
N TYR A 56 2.67 -12.98 -1.55
CA TYR A 56 3.01 -13.87 -2.66
C TYR A 56 4.44 -13.63 -3.18
N ALA A 57 4.83 -12.36 -3.40
CA ALA A 57 6.17 -12.04 -3.86
C ALA A 57 7.25 -12.49 -2.87
N MET A 58 7.02 -12.32 -1.57
CA MET A 58 7.95 -12.71 -0.52
C MET A 58 8.08 -14.24 -0.42
N GLU A 59 6.99 -14.98 -0.60
CA GLU A 59 7.00 -16.46 -0.64
C GLU A 59 7.76 -17.00 -1.88
N GLU A 60 7.58 -16.37 -3.05
CA GLU A 60 8.34 -16.73 -4.24
C GLU A 60 9.85 -16.40 -4.09
N ALA A 61 10.17 -15.26 -3.45
CA ALA A 61 11.56 -14.93 -3.10
C ALA A 61 12.19 -16.00 -2.22
N ALA A 62 11.45 -16.51 -1.22
CA ALA A 62 11.94 -17.61 -0.38
C ALA A 62 12.24 -18.86 -1.21
N LYS A 63 11.38 -19.23 -2.16
CA LYS A 63 11.63 -20.39 -3.06
C LYS A 63 12.86 -20.20 -3.94
N VAL A 64 13.11 -18.98 -4.40
CA VAL A 64 14.33 -18.65 -5.15
C VAL A 64 15.56 -18.81 -4.28
N TYR A 65 15.55 -18.26 -3.07
CA TYR A 65 16.67 -18.32 -2.14
C TYR A 65 16.98 -19.75 -1.65
N GLN A 66 15.93 -20.55 -1.42
CA GLN A 66 16.04 -21.95 -0.97
C GLN A 66 16.75 -22.87 -1.97
N LYS A 67 16.88 -22.49 -3.25
CA LYS A 67 17.64 -23.29 -4.23
C LYS A 67 19.11 -23.45 -3.82
N ASP A 68 19.69 -22.39 -3.26
CA ASP A 68 21.10 -22.38 -2.78
C ASP A 68 21.20 -22.52 -1.26
N HIS A 69 20.09 -22.35 -0.53
CA HIS A 69 20.00 -22.38 0.93
C HIS A 69 18.82 -23.27 1.37
N PRO A 70 18.91 -24.62 1.20
CA PRO A 70 17.78 -25.54 1.39
C PRO A 70 17.20 -25.57 2.81
N ASP A 71 17.98 -25.18 3.80
CA ASP A 71 17.57 -25.13 5.21
C ASP A 71 16.94 -23.78 5.60
N PHE A 72 16.89 -22.82 4.68
CA PHE A 72 16.28 -21.50 4.91
C PHE A 72 14.77 -21.61 5.15
N LYS A 73 14.30 -20.89 6.15
CA LYS A 73 12.87 -20.79 6.50
C LYS A 73 12.45 -19.34 6.54
N LEU A 74 11.28 -19.07 5.98
CA LEU A 74 10.62 -17.79 6.02
C LEU A 74 9.27 -17.93 6.72
N ASN A 75 9.02 -17.08 7.71
CA ASN A 75 7.75 -16.92 8.38
C ASN A 75 7.14 -15.56 7.99
N VAL A 76 6.18 -15.58 7.07
CA VAL A 76 5.48 -14.37 6.67
C VAL A 76 4.26 -14.19 7.60
N VAL A 77 4.18 -13.04 8.23
CA VAL A 77 3.07 -12.66 9.12
C VAL A 77 2.30 -11.55 8.45
N GLU A 78 1.08 -11.85 8.02
CA GLU A 78 0.16 -10.84 7.49
C GLU A 78 -0.09 -9.79 8.57
N THR A 79 0.29 -8.56 8.27
CA THR A 79 0.21 -7.43 9.19
C THR A 79 -0.22 -6.20 8.40
N PRO A 80 -1.46 -5.72 8.51
CA PRO A 80 -1.94 -4.53 7.82
C PRO A 80 -1.04 -3.32 8.06
N TRP A 81 -0.92 -2.45 7.05
CA TRP A 81 0.01 -1.30 7.11
C TRP A 81 -0.20 -0.41 8.36
N ALA A 82 -1.44 -0.15 8.75
CA ALA A 82 -1.74 0.62 9.96
C ALA A 82 -1.19 -0.04 11.23
N ASP A 83 -1.24 -1.38 11.29
CA ASP A 83 -0.68 -2.16 12.40
C ASP A 83 0.85 -2.15 12.38
N VAL A 84 1.47 -2.22 11.19
CA VAL A 84 2.94 -2.08 11.05
C VAL A 84 3.39 -0.75 11.64
N GLN A 85 2.74 0.36 11.29
CA GLN A 85 3.06 1.69 11.81
C GLN A 85 2.90 1.76 13.33
N THR A 86 1.80 1.24 13.85
CA THR A 86 1.51 1.25 15.31
C THR A 86 2.52 0.42 16.09
N LYS A 87 2.82 -0.79 15.61
CA LYS A 87 3.78 -1.70 16.25
C LYS A 87 5.21 -1.14 16.17
N LEU A 88 5.61 -0.57 15.03
CA LEU A 88 6.91 0.08 14.87
C LEU A 88 7.06 1.26 15.85
N THR A 89 6.08 2.15 15.89
CA THR A 89 6.08 3.29 16.82
C THR A 89 6.15 2.83 18.27
N THR A 90 5.38 1.80 18.63
CA THR A 90 5.36 1.24 19.99
C THR A 90 6.71 0.62 20.35
N ALA A 91 7.28 -0.20 19.48
CA ALA A 91 8.58 -0.83 19.70
C ALA A 91 9.70 0.20 19.84
N ALA A 92 9.71 1.21 18.97
CA ALA A 92 10.74 2.25 18.96
C ALA A 92 10.65 3.17 20.20
N THR A 93 9.44 3.62 20.57
CA THR A 93 9.24 4.49 21.75
C THR A 93 9.49 3.78 23.08
N SER A 94 9.11 2.50 23.18
CA SER A 94 9.39 1.67 24.35
C SER A 94 10.82 1.13 24.38
N LYS A 95 11.61 1.33 23.31
CA LYS A 95 12.96 0.75 23.11
C LYS A 95 12.97 -0.78 23.17
N ASN A 96 11.87 -1.42 22.83
CA ASN A 96 11.72 -2.88 22.80
C ASN A 96 11.69 -3.37 21.33
N LEU A 97 12.81 -3.19 20.63
CA LEU A 97 12.94 -3.54 19.21
C LEU A 97 12.87 -5.04 18.94
N ASP A 98 13.10 -5.89 19.94
CA ASP A 98 13.00 -7.35 19.83
C ASP A 98 11.58 -7.83 19.47
N THR A 99 10.57 -6.97 19.54
CA THR A 99 9.20 -7.25 19.12
C THR A 99 8.97 -7.05 17.64
N LEU A 100 9.93 -6.44 16.92
CA LEU A 100 9.86 -6.25 15.48
C LEU A 100 10.29 -7.55 14.74
N PRO A 101 9.83 -7.75 13.49
CA PRO A 101 10.28 -8.84 12.64
C PRO A 101 11.71 -8.59 12.15
N ASP A 102 12.32 -9.56 11.49
CA ASP A 102 13.61 -9.35 10.83
C ASP A 102 13.50 -8.37 9.65
N ILE A 103 12.45 -8.52 8.87
CA ILE A 103 12.15 -7.67 7.70
C ILE A 103 10.73 -7.15 7.82
N LEU A 104 10.52 -5.88 7.47
CA LEU A 104 9.19 -5.32 7.29
C LEU A 104 9.06 -4.60 5.94
N LEU A 105 7.87 -4.69 5.35
CA LEU A 105 7.53 -3.87 4.21
C LEU A 105 7.16 -2.48 4.70
N MET A 106 7.66 -1.46 4.03
CA MET A 106 7.33 -0.07 4.33
C MET A 106 6.98 0.68 3.06
N LEU A 107 5.92 1.45 3.09
CA LEU A 107 5.57 2.35 2.01
C LEU A 107 6.64 3.43 1.85
N ASP A 108 7.01 3.75 0.61
CA ASP A 108 8.13 4.63 0.30
C ASP A 108 8.05 5.99 1.00
N ASN A 109 6.87 6.61 0.97
CA ASN A 109 6.65 7.93 1.59
C ASN A 109 6.73 7.92 3.12
N ALA A 110 6.79 6.75 3.76
CA ALA A 110 6.91 6.62 5.21
C ALA A 110 8.37 6.52 5.70
N TYR A 111 9.31 6.22 4.81
CA TYR A 111 10.72 5.99 5.21
C TYR A 111 11.34 7.18 5.89
N GLN A 112 11.31 8.36 5.26
CA GLN A 112 11.96 9.56 5.78
C GLN A 112 11.56 9.84 7.23
N LYS A 113 10.25 9.88 7.49
CA LYS A 113 9.74 10.13 8.83
C LYS A 113 10.15 9.06 9.83
N ASN A 114 9.96 7.78 9.48
CA ASN A 114 10.23 6.69 10.41
C ASN A 114 11.72 6.57 10.73
N VAL A 115 12.60 6.69 9.74
CA VAL A 115 14.05 6.61 9.97
C VAL A 115 14.55 7.84 10.75
N ILE A 116 14.05 9.03 10.46
CA ILE A 116 14.43 10.26 11.21
C ILE A 116 13.93 10.19 12.66
N SER A 117 12.68 9.73 12.86
CA SER A 117 12.07 9.66 14.20
C SER A 117 12.62 8.52 15.05
N TYR A 118 12.99 7.40 14.41
CA TYR A 118 13.42 6.16 15.07
C TYR A 118 14.70 5.60 14.44
N PRO A 119 15.82 6.36 14.47
CA PRO A 119 17.05 5.96 13.76
C PRO A 119 17.63 4.62 14.23
N ASP A 120 17.37 4.25 15.50
CA ASP A 120 17.84 3.00 16.08
C ASP A 120 16.96 1.78 15.72
N ALA A 121 15.82 1.98 15.03
CA ALA A 121 14.90 0.88 14.71
C ALA A 121 15.25 0.15 13.42
N PHE A 122 16.16 0.67 12.60
CA PHE A 122 16.46 0.15 11.26
C PHE A 122 17.95 -0.14 11.08
N LYS A 123 18.27 -1.13 10.26
CA LYS A 123 19.62 -1.42 9.82
C LYS A 123 19.99 -0.59 8.59
N ASP A 124 21.16 0.02 8.63
CA ASP A 124 21.81 0.58 7.45
C ASP A 124 22.20 -0.56 6.50
N LEU A 125 21.67 -0.53 5.29
CA LEU A 125 21.95 -1.53 4.25
C LEU A 125 23.06 -1.10 3.29
N THR A 126 23.63 0.09 3.48
CA THR A 126 24.73 0.59 2.66
C THR A 126 25.95 -0.30 2.82
N GLY A 127 26.43 -0.88 1.70
CA GLY A 127 27.59 -1.79 1.72
C GLY A 127 27.33 -3.20 2.26
N ASN A 128 26.07 -3.56 2.55
CA ASN A 128 25.67 -4.88 3.07
C ASN A 128 25.17 -5.83 1.96
N GLY A 129 25.85 -5.88 0.82
CA GLY A 129 25.58 -6.82 -0.27
C GLY A 129 24.52 -6.36 -1.28
N VAL A 130 23.76 -5.31 -1.00
CA VAL A 130 22.80 -4.73 -1.94
C VAL A 130 23.48 -3.71 -2.86
N ASP A 131 23.39 -3.93 -4.17
CA ASP A 131 23.87 -2.97 -5.17
C ASP A 131 22.77 -1.97 -5.54
N PHE A 132 22.71 -0.86 -4.81
CA PHE A 132 21.70 0.19 -5.03
C PHE A 132 21.84 0.92 -6.37
N SER A 133 22.98 0.80 -7.08
CA SER A 133 23.13 1.40 -8.41
C SER A 133 22.23 0.74 -9.47
N LYS A 134 21.68 -0.44 -9.16
CA LYS A 134 20.74 -1.18 -10.02
C LYS A 134 19.27 -0.79 -9.82
N PHE A 135 19.04 0.32 -9.14
CA PHE A 135 17.69 0.88 -8.94
C PHE A 135 17.63 2.33 -9.39
N PRO A 136 16.45 2.83 -9.83
CA PRO A 136 16.29 4.24 -10.12
C PRO A 136 16.63 5.11 -8.91
N THR A 137 17.43 6.15 -9.10
CA THR A 137 17.81 7.07 -8.00
C THR A 137 16.60 7.72 -7.33
N ALA A 138 15.54 8.04 -8.11
CA ALA A 138 14.30 8.58 -7.57
C ALA A 138 13.59 7.59 -6.62
N LYS A 139 13.73 6.27 -6.84
CA LYS A 139 13.14 5.23 -6.00
C LYS A 139 13.97 5.02 -4.72
N THR A 140 15.28 4.93 -4.83
CA THR A 140 16.16 4.77 -3.66
C THR A 140 16.15 6.01 -2.75
N ALA A 141 15.88 7.21 -3.31
CA ALA A 141 15.81 8.45 -2.54
C ALA A 141 14.80 8.43 -1.40
N TYR A 142 13.72 7.65 -1.50
CA TYR A 142 12.75 7.52 -0.43
C TYR A 142 13.34 6.91 0.85
N SER A 143 14.22 5.93 0.72
CA SER A 143 14.81 5.20 1.85
C SER A 143 16.23 5.66 2.21
N VAL A 144 16.73 6.72 1.58
CA VAL A 144 18.04 7.32 1.93
C VAL A 144 17.86 8.44 2.96
N VAL A 145 18.50 8.30 4.11
CA VAL A 145 18.57 9.31 5.16
C VAL A 145 20.04 9.47 5.56
N ASP A 146 20.54 10.70 5.59
CA ASP A 146 21.93 11.03 5.92
C ASP A 146 22.97 10.22 5.12
N GLY A 147 22.68 9.97 3.84
CA GLY A 147 23.56 9.23 2.93
C GLY A 147 23.57 7.71 3.13
N LYS A 148 22.70 7.17 3.98
CA LYS A 148 22.55 5.73 4.24
C LYS A 148 21.26 5.20 3.66
N ASN A 149 21.29 4.00 3.11
CA ASN A 149 20.11 3.31 2.59
C ASN A 149 19.50 2.38 3.66
N TYR A 150 18.19 2.53 3.89
CA TYR A 150 17.44 1.76 4.88
C TYR A 150 16.37 0.83 4.26
N GLY A 151 16.23 0.83 2.93
CA GLY A 151 15.23 0.01 2.25
C GLY A 151 15.70 -0.56 0.92
N VAL A 152 15.45 -1.84 0.67
CA VAL A 152 15.60 -2.46 -0.64
C VAL A 152 14.33 -2.22 -1.44
N PRO A 153 14.39 -1.47 -2.57
CA PRO A 153 13.20 -1.21 -3.38
C PRO A 153 12.51 -2.49 -3.85
N PHE A 154 11.18 -2.51 -3.80
CA PHE A 154 10.40 -3.64 -4.26
C PHE A 154 9.60 -3.31 -5.51
N ASP A 155 8.58 -2.45 -5.41
CA ASP A 155 7.62 -2.19 -6.48
C ASP A 155 7.50 -0.72 -6.84
N ASN A 156 6.82 -0.48 -7.96
CA ASN A 156 6.39 0.82 -8.41
C ASN A 156 4.85 0.86 -8.46
N GLY A 157 4.26 1.95 -8.02
CA GLY A 157 2.81 2.11 -7.89
C GLY A 157 2.17 2.95 -8.98
N ALA A 158 2.60 2.83 -10.26
CA ALA A 158 1.98 3.59 -11.35
C ALA A 158 0.45 3.44 -11.32
N ALA A 159 -0.27 4.56 -11.33
CA ALA A 159 -1.72 4.55 -11.29
C ALA A 159 -2.31 4.11 -12.62
N ILE A 160 -3.29 3.23 -12.56
CA ILE A 160 -4.06 2.70 -13.69
C ILE A 160 -5.55 2.93 -13.48
N ALA A 161 -6.30 2.98 -14.58
CA ALA A 161 -7.73 2.77 -14.59
C ALA A 161 -8.01 1.41 -15.24
N ALA A 162 -8.72 0.54 -14.54
CA ALA A 162 -9.08 -0.79 -15.01
C ALA A 162 -10.60 -0.92 -15.11
N TYR A 163 -11.10 -1.51 -16.19
CA TYR A 163 -12.53 -1.57 -16.52
C TYR A 163 -12.98 -2.95 -16.94
N ARG A 164 -14.21 -3.31 -16.57
CA ARG A 164 -14.97 -4.46 -17.07
C ARG A 164 -15.46 -4.16 -18.49
N THR A 165 -14.80 -4.74 -19.47
CA THR A 165 -15.10 -4.52 -20.91
C THR A 165 -16.49 -5.00 -21.31
N ASP A 166 -17.01 -6.04 -20.67
CA ASP A 166 -18.38 -6.53 -20.87
C ASP A 166 -19.43 -5.53 -20.36
N VAL A 167 -19.22 -4.92 -19.19
CA VAL A 167 -20.11 -3.88 -18.64
C VAL A 167 -20.06 -2.61 -19.50
N LEU A 168 -18.85 -2.18 -19.92
CA LEU A 168 -18.71 -1.04 -20.82
C LEU A 168 -19.47 -1.29 -22.14
N LYS A 169 -19.34 -2.49 -22.70
CA LYS A 169 -20.01 -2.87 -23.97
C LYS A 169 -21.54 -2.87 -23.82
N GLU A 170 -22.07 -3.33 -22.69
CA GLU A 170 -23.52 -3.27 -22.40
C GLU A 170 -24.03 -1.83 -22.45
N ALA A 171 -23.23 -0.87 -21.96
CA ALA A 171 -23.55 0.55 -22.00
C ALA A 171 -23.24 1.22 -23.36
N GLY A 172 -22.60 0.54 -24.29
CA GLY A 172 -22.23 1.05 -25.61
C GLY A 172 -20.87 1.74 -25.68
N TYR A 173 -19.98 1.43 -24.72
CA TYR A 173 -18.61 1.96 -24.64
C TYR A 173 -17.56 0.88 -24.82
N THR A 174 -16.33 1.33 -25.05
CA THR A 174 -15.11 0.53 -25.08
C THR A 174 -14.06 1.13 -24.16
N ASP A 175 -13.00 0.41 -23.84
CA ASP A 175 -11.87 0.93 -23.06
C ASP A 175 -11.17 2.11 -23.76
N ALA A 176 -11.19 2.16 -25.09
CA ALA A 176 -10.62 3.28 -25.86
C ALA A 176 -11.31 4.61 -25.56
N ASP A 177 -12.60 4.61 -25.23
CA ASP A 177 -13.35 5.82 -24.88
C ASP A 177 -12.89 6.43 -23.55
N PHE A 178 -12.17 5.66 -22.71
CA PHE A 178 -11.63 6.05 -21.42
C PHE A 178 -10.14 6.45 -21.45
N THR A 179 -9.52 6.43 -22.64
CA THR A 179 -8.11 6.82 -22.79
C THR A 179 -7.99 8.33 -22.99
N ASP A 180 -7.04 8.96 -22.30
CA ASP A 180 -6.70 10.39 -22.38
C ASP A 180 -7.87 11.36 -22.10
N ILE A 181 -8.79 10.99 -21.24
CA ILE A 181 -9.98 11.78 -20.93
C ILE A 181 -9.81 12.70 -19.71
N THR A 182 -10.79 13.58 -19.48
CA THR A 182 -10.91 14.42 -18.29
C THR A 182 -11.86 13.78 -17.26
N TRP A 183 -11.78 14.22 -16.00
CA TRP A 183 -12.69 13.77 -14.95
C TRP A 183 -14.15 14.14 -15.22
N SER A 184 -14.40 15.29 -15.87
CA SER A 184 -15.77 15.68 -16.28
C SER A 184 -16.34 14.71 -17.33
N LYS A 185 -15.51 14.29 -18.31
CA LYS A 185 -15.91 13.28 -19.30
C LYS A 185 -16.13 11.92 -18.65
N TYR A 186 -15.23 11.52 -17.73
CA TYR A 186 -15.35 10.30 -16.94
C TYR A 186 -16.67 10.25 -16.17
N GLN A 187 -17.03 11.33 -15.46
CA GLN A 187 -18.28 11.43 -14.73
C GLN A 187 -19.49 11.27 -15.65
N SER A 188 -19.53 12.03 -16.75
CA SER A 188 -20.65 11.96 -17.70
C SER A 188 -20.87 10.56 -18.28
N MET A 189 -19.77 9.87 -18.61
CA MET A 189 -19.83 8.48 -19.10
C MET A 189 -20.24 7.52 -17.98
N GLY A 190 -19.76 7.75 -16.75
CA GLY A 190 -20.12 6.96 -15.58
C GLY A 190 -21.62 7.08 -15.21
N GLU A 191 -22.21 8.26 -15.32
CA GLU A 191 -23.64 8.48 -15.14
C GLU A 191 -24.47 7.73 -16.19
N ASP A 192 -24.02 7.71 -17.45
CA ASP A 192 -24.69 6.97 -18.51
C ASP A 192 -24.56 5.44 -18.33
N ILE A 193 -23.38 4.94 -17.91
CA ILE A 193 -23.15 3.53 -17.58
C ILE A 193 -24.04 3.12 -16.40
N LEU A 194 -24.07 3.91 -15.32
CA LEU A 194 -24.93 3.65 -14.18
C LEU A 194 -26.41 3.57 -14.58
N ALA A 195 -26.87 4.50 -15.42
CA ALA A 195 -28.26 4.51 -15.90
C ALA A 195 -28.61 3.27 -16.74
N LYS A 196 -27.69 2.77 -17.55
CA LYS A 196 -27.92 1.64 -18.47
C LYS A 196 -27.72 0.28 -17.81
N THR A 197 -26.75 0.15 -16.91
CA THR A 197 -26.31 -1.15 -16.34
C THR A 197 -26.66 -1.33 -14.85
N GLY A 198 -27.04 -0.23 -14.19
CA GLY A 198 -27.22 -0.19 -12.73
C GLY A 198 -25.92 -0.31 -11.94
N LYS A 199 -24.76 -0.25 -12.59
CA LYS A 199 -23.44 -0.39 -11.95
C LYS A 199 -22.72 0.96 -11.89
N PRO A 200 -22.31 1.42 -10.68
CA PRO A 200 -21.36 2.52 -10.56
C PRO A 200 -20.08 2.22 -11.33
N LEU A 201 -19.41 3.28 -11.79
CA LEU A 201 -18.16 3.10 -12.54
C LEU A 201 -16.96 2.84 -11.62
N LEU A 202 -17.01 3.35 -10.38
CA LEU A 202 -15.88 3.37 -9.47
C LEU A 202 -16.32 3.12 -8.02
N SER A 203 -15.46 2.52 -7.23
CA SER A 203 -15.55 2.48 -5.77
C SER A 203 -14.25 2.96 -5.11
N CYS A 204 -14.32 3.35 -3.85
CA CYS A 204 -13.16 3.60 -2.99
C CYS A 204 -13.52 3.34 -1.52
N THR A 205 -12.52 3.20 -0.66
CA THR A 205 -12.76 3.13 0.79
C THR A 205 -13.05 4.53 1.34
N ALA A 206 -14.13 4.65 2.10
CA ALA A 206 -14.51 5.90 2.76
C ALA A 206 -13.43 6.32 3.77
N GLY A 207 -13.12 7.61 3.82
CA GLY A 207 -12.11 8.12 4.74
C GLY A 207 -10.66 7.80 4.35
N GLU A 208 -10.42 7.34 3.12
CA GLU A 208 -9.09 7.22 2.53
C GLU A 208 -8.85 8.30 1.46
N SER A 209 -7.60 8.70 1.31
CA SER A 209 -7.23 9.80 0.39
C SER A 209 -6.57 9.32 -0.91
N ASP A 210 -6.47 8.03 -1.17
CA ASP A 210 -5.73 7.47 -2.31
C ASP A 210 -6.15 8.09 -3.64
N LEU A 211 -7.44 8.10 -3.95
CA LEU A 211 -7.95 8.67 -5.20
C LEU A 211 -7.67 10.17 -5.29
N ILE A 212 -7.76 10.90 -4.16
CA ILE A 212 -7.42 12.33 -4.08
C ILE A 212 -5.94 12.56 -4.37
N MET A 213 -5.04 11.73 -3.81
CA MET A 213 -3.60 11.85 -4.05
C MET A 213 -3.25 11.51 -5.50
N ILE A 214 -3.90 10.51 -6.10
CA ILE A 214 -3.79 10.19 -7.51
C ILE A 214 -4.18 11.40 -8.37
N MET A 215 -5.34 12.01 -8.11
CA MET A 215 -5.81 13.19 -8.82
C MET A 215 -4.88 14.39 -8.62
N LEU A 216 -4.42 14.63 -7.39
CA LEU A 216 -3.59 15.78 -7.04
C LEU A 216 -2.23 15.71 -7.73
N GLN A 217 -1.57 14.55 -7.68
CA GLN A 217 -0.30 14.34 -8.35
C GLN A 217 -0.44 14.44 -9.88
N SER A 218 -1.49 13.86 -10.47
CA SER A 218 -1.74 13.98 -11.91
C SER A 218 -1.94 15.43 -12.37
N ALA A 219 -2.42 16.29 -11.46
CA ALA A 219 -2.56 17.73 -11.67
C ALA A 219 -1.26 18.52 -11.42
N GLY A 220 -0.15 17.85 -11.09
CA GLY A 220 1.10 18.50 -10.69
C GLY A 220 0.94 19.28 -9.36
N GLY A 221 0.06 18.82 -8.47
CA GLY A 221 -0.16 19.39 -7.14
C GLY A 221 0.54 18.58 -6.05
N SER A 222 0.71 19.19 -4.88
CA SER A 222 1.28 18.58 -3.68
C SER A 222 0.59 19.15 -2.44
N LEU A 223 0.67 18.45 -1.31
CA LEU A 223 0.23 18.94 0.01
C LEU A 223 1.32 19.78 0.70
N PHE A 224 2.54 19.78 0.16
CA PHE A 224 3.71 20.47 0.72
C PHE A 224 4.35 21.38 -0.32
N ASP A 225 4.94 22.47 0.16
CA ASP A 225 5.80 23.33 -0.64
C ASP A 225 7.18 22.68 -0.87
N LYS A 226 8.03 23.35 -1.67
CA LYS A 226 9.39 22.87 -1.97
C LYS A 226 10.31 22.76 -0.74
N ASP A 227 9.97 23.44 0.34
CA ASP A 227 10.72 23.47 1.59
C ASP A 227 10.16 22.49 2.64
N GLY A 228 9.15 21.67 2.25
CA GLY A 228 8.52 20.66 3.10
C GLY A 228 7.53 21.22 4.12
N ASN A 229 7.05 22.46 3.95
CA ASN A 229 5.99 23.00 4.79
C ASN A 229 4.61 22.63 4.20
N PRO A 230 3.59 22.40 5.05
CA PRO A 230 2.23 22.20 4.57
C PRO A 230 1.76 23.39 3.71
N SER A 231 1.17 23.09 2.57
CA SER A 231 0.71 24.07 1.57
C SER A 231 -0.63 23.63 0.99
N MET A 232 -1.65 23.54 1.85
CA MET A 232 -2.99 23.13 1.50
C MET A 232 -3.93 24.32 1.37
N VAL A 233 -3.83 25.31 2.26
CA VAL A 233 -4.61 26.53 2.21
C VAL A 233 -4.24 27.35 0.97
N GLY A 234 -5.25 27.70 0.16
CA GLY A 234 -5.03 28.40 -1.11
C GLY A 234 -4.51 27.51 -2.24
N ASN A 235 -4.50 26.20 -2.06
CA ASN A 235 -4.13 25.24 -3.09
C ASN A 235 -5.34 24.94 -4.00
N ASP A 236 -5.47 25.71 -5.08
CA ASP A 236 -6.58 25.58 -6.03
C ASP A 236 -6.68 24.18 -6.67
N LYS A 237 -5.53 23.49 -6.85
CA LYS A 237 -5.52 22.12 -7.37
C LYS A 237 -6.14 21.15 -6.38
N LEU A 238 -5.79 21.24 -5.09
CA LEU A 238 -6.36 20.40 -4.03
C LEU A 238 -7.87 20.66 -3.91
N LYS A 239 -8.28 21.92 -3.89
CA LYS A 239 -9.72 22.29 -3.83
C LYS A 239 -10.48 21.68 -5.00
N LYS A 240 -9.98 21.83 -6.22
CA LYS A 240 -10.62 21.27 -7.43
C LYS A 240 -10.67 19.75 -7.42
N VAL A 241 -9.65 19.07 -6.88
CA VAL A 241 -9.66 17.62 -6.69
C VAL A 241 -10.76 17.19 -5.72
N ILE A 242 -10.89 17.85 -4.56
CA ILE A 242 -11.94 17.57 -3.58
C ILE A 242 -13.34 17.82 -4.20
N GLU A 243 -13.54 18.92 -4.91
CA GLU A 243 -14.79 19.22 -5.62
C GLU A 243 -15.14 18.12 -6.63
N THR A 244 -14.14 17.63 -7.40
CA THR A 244 -14.31 16.54 -8.36
C THR A 244 -14.71 15.24 -7.66
N TYR A 245 -14.03 14.87 -6.59
CA TYR A 245 -14.35 13.69 -5.79
C TYR A 245 -15.79 13.74 -5.25
N VAL A 246 -16.16 14.85 -4.62
CA VAL A 246 -17.51 15.05 -4.10
C VAL A 246 -18.58 14.99 -5.19
N SER A 247 -18.29 15.51 -6.39
CA SER A 247 -19.18 15.41 -7.55
C SER A 247 -19.39 13.97 -7.99
N LEU A 248 -18.31 13.16 -8.06
CA LEU A 248 -18.37 11.74 -8.39
C LEU A 248 -19.21 10.93 -7.37
N VAL A 249 -19.06 11.22 -6.08
CA VAL A 249 -19.87 10.58 -5.02
C VAL A 249 -21.35 10.99 -5.16
N LYS A 250 -21.64 12.28 -5.30
CA LYS A 250 -23.03 12.80 -5.41
C LYS A 250 -23.77 12.33 -6.65
N SER A 251 -23.05 12.10 -7.75
CA SER A 251 -23.65 11.56 -8.98
C SER A 251 -23.88 10.04 -8.92
N GLY A 252 -23.33 9.35 -7.92
CA GLY A 252 -23.38 7.90 -7.81
C GLY A 252 -22.40 7.15 -8.74
N VAL A 253 -21.55 7.88 -9.46
CA VAL A 253 -20.49 7.28 -10.29
C VAL A 253 -19.41 6.64 -9.44
N LEU A 254 -19.11 7.25 -8.28
CA LEU A 254 -18.23 6.71 -7.24
C LEU A 254 -19.07 6.31 -6.02
N VAL A 255 -18.89 5.07 -5.56
CA VAL A 255 -19.47 4.57 -4.31
C VAL A 255 -18.38 4.37 -3.27
N GLU A 256 -18.66 4.84 -2.05
CA GLU A 256 -17.78 4.64 -0.90
C GLU A 256 -18.15 3.35 -0.18
N VAL A 257 -17.15 2.57 0.21
CA VAL A 257 -17.29 1.33 1.02
C VAL A 257 -16.47 1.47 2.31
N ASN A 258 -16.66 0.54 3.28
CA ASN A 258 -16.14 0.76 4.63
C ASN A 258 -14.67 0.33 4.82
N ASP A 259 -14.20 -0.63 4.02
CA ASP A 259 -12.89 -1.26 4.22
C ASP A 259 -12.32 -1.84 2.92
N TRP A 260 -11.09 -2.32 3.01
CA TRP A 260 -10.37 -2.93 1.90
C TRP A 260 -11.07 -4.17 1.31
N ASP A 261 -11.59 -5.05 2.16
CA ASP A 261 -12.24 -6.27 1.70
C ASP A 261 -13.50 -5.97 0.89
N GLN A 262 -14.29 -4.99 1.35
CA GLN A 262 -15.45 -4.51 0.60
C GLN A 262 -15.01 -3.85 -0.71
N TYR A 263 -13.94 -3.05 -0.70
CA TYR A 263 -13.41 -2.42 -1.91
C TYR A 263 -13.01 -3.46 -2.96
N VAL A 264 -12.21 -4.47 -2.61
CA VAL A 264 -11.86 -5.59 -3.49
C VAL A 264 -13.13 -6.36 -3.91
N GLY A 265 -14.04 -6.58 -2.97
CA GLY A 265 -15.31 -7.24 -3.21
C GLY A 265 -16.19 -6.54 -4.27
N THR A 266 -16.11 -5.20 -4.41
CA THR A 266 -16.87 -4.50 -5.45
C THR A 266 -16.43 -4.90 -6.86
N MET A 267 -15.15 -5.13 -7.07
CA MET A 267 -14.57 -5.54 -8.34
C MET A 267 -14.81 -7.04 -8.61
N THR A 268 -14.47 -7.88 -7.63
CA THR A 268 -14.54 -9.34 -7.78
C THR A 268 -15.97 -9.87 -7.86
N ASN A 269 -16.93 -9.17 -7.22
CA ASN A 269 -18.36 -9.50 -7.33
C ASN A 269 -19.09 -8.71 -8.44
N SER A 270 -18.36 -7.97 -9.29
CA SER A 270 -18.94 -7.23 -10.42
C SER A 270 -20.01 -6.19 -10.00
N THR A 271 -19.88 -5.55 -8.83
CA THR A 271 -20.81 -4.53 -8.37
C THR A 271 -20.48 -3.14 -8.90
N VAL A 272 -19.23 -2.93 -9.35
CA VAL A 272 -18.76 -1.75 -10.08
C VAL A 272 -18.24 -2.13 -11.46
N ALA A 273 -18.15 -1.15 -12.36
CA ALA A 273 -17.65 -1.35 -13.72
C ALA A 273 -16.14 -1.18 -13.85
N GLY A 274 -15.45 -0.67 -12.83
CA GLY A 274 -14.01 -0.44 -12.87
C GLY A 274 -13.41 0.01 -11.55
N THR A 275 -12.12 0.32 -11.60
CA THR A 275 -11.37 0.86 -10.47
C THR A 275 -10.24 1.77 -10.96
N ILE A 276 -9.82 2.73 -10.13
CA ILE A 276 -8.63 3.56 -10.34
C ILE A 276 -7.76 3.41 -9.10
N ASN A 277 -6.55 2.85 -9.29
CA ASN A 277 -5.61 2.65 -8.19
C ASN A 277 -4.18 2.43 -8.71
N GLY A 278 -3.21 2.19 -7.84
CA GLY A 278 -1.90 1.71 -8.26
C GLY A 278 -1.98 0.36 -8.99
N CYS A 279 -1.04 0.10 -9.88
CA CYS A 279 -1.06 -1.11 -10.73
C CYS A 279 -1.07 -2.44 -9.93
N TRP A 280 -0.66 -2.42 -8.68
CA TRP A 280 -0.73 -3.55 -7.75
C TRP A 280 -2.16 -4.07 -7.51
N ILE A 281 -3.21 -3.24 -7.77
CA ILE A 281 -4.62 -3.67 -7.69
C ILE A 281 -4.95 -4.81 -8.68
N MET A 282 -4.15 -4.98 -9.72
CA MET A 282 -4.30 -6.06 -10.69
C MET A 282 -4.28 -7.43 -10.03
N ALA A 283 -3.45 -7.62 -8.99
CA ALA A 283 -3.40 -8.85 -8.22
C ALA A 283 -4.77 -9.20 -7.62
N SER A 284 -5.40 -8.23 -6.97
CA SER A 284 -6.72 -8.40 -6.36
C SER A 284 -7.82 -8.64 -7.42
N ILE A 285 -7.78 -7.91 -8.54
CA ILE A 285 -8.72 -8.11 -9.66
C ILE A 285 -8.60 -9.55 -10.22
N GLN A 286 -7.39 -10.05 -10.39
CA GLN A 286 -7.13 -11.38 -10.96
C GLN A 286 -7.59 -12.54 -10.09
N THR A 287 -7.93 -12.31 -8.81
CA THR A 287 -8.54 -13.35 -7.97
C THR A 287 -9.95 -13.79 -8.45
N ALA A 288 -10.63 -12.94 -9.23
CA ALA A 288 -11.89 -13.27 -9.88
C ALA A 288 -11.65 -13.99 -11.22
N GLU A 289 -11.26 -15.25 -11.18
CA GLU A 289 -10.86 -16.05 -12.35
C GLU A 289 -11.97 -16.13 -13.43
N ASP A 290 -13.24 -16.11 -13.04
CA ASP A 290 -14.41 -16.08 -13.92
C ASP A 290 -14.55 -14.80 -14.74
N GLN A 291 -13.83 -13.75 -14.38
CA GLN A 291 -13.78 -12.48 -15.10
C GLN A 291 -12.62 -12.40 -16.11
N SER A 292 -11.85 -13.47 -16.24
CA SER A 292 -10.71 -13.51 -17.17
C SER A 292 -11.10 -13.16 -18.60
N GLY A 293 -10.34 -12.28 -19.24
CA GLY A 293 -10.60 -11.78 -20.59
C GLY A 293 -11.57 -10.58 -20.65
N ASN A 294 -12.22 -10.23 -19.55
CA ASN A 294 -13.21 -9.15 -19.48
C ASN A 294 -12.69 -7.87 -18.80
N TRP A 295 -11.39 -7.72 -18.66
CA TRP A 295 -10.78 -6.51 -18.12
C TRP A 295 -9.87 -5.83 -19.15
N ALA A 296 -9.83 -4.51 -19.10
CA ALA A 296 -8.89 -3.69 -19.85
C ALA A 296 -8.31 -2.59 -18.95
N ILE A 297 -7.13 -2.11 -19.32
CA ILE A 297 -6.41 -1.05 -18.59
C ILE A 297 -6.25 0.15 -19.50
N THR A 298 -6.47 1.34 -18.95
CA THR A 298 -6.15 2.64 -19.56
C THR A 298 -5.36 3.50 -18.57
N ASN A 299 -4.89 4.66 -19.03
CA ASN A 299 -4.45 5.71 -18.13
C ASN A 299 -5.62 6.34 -17.38
N ILE A 300 -5.33 7.10 -16.33
CA ILE A 300 -6.32 7.74 -15.47
C ILE A 300 -6.87 9.04 -16.11
N PRO A 301 -8.08 9.51 -15.72
CA PRO A 301 -8.56 10.82 -16.14
C PRO A 301 -7.73 11.97 -15.55
N LYS A 302 -7.64 13.10 -16.26
CA LYS A 302 -6.98 14.33 -15.77
C LYS A 302 -7.96 15.43 -15.40
N LEU A 303 -7.52 16.37 -14.54
CA LEU A 303 -8.32 17.56 -14.23
C LEU A 303 -8.43 18.49 -15.44
N GLU A 304 -9.64 18.89 -15.77
CA GLU A 304 -9.93 19.85 -16.82
C GLU A 304 -9.54 21.28 -16.42
N GLY A 305 -8.99 22.06 -17.38
CA GLY A 305 -8.61 23.45 -17.15
C GLY A 305 -7.42 23.67 -16.21
N VAL A 306 -6.64 22.63 -15.94
CA VAL A 306 -5.34 22.69 -15.25
C VAL A 306 -4.24 22.42 -16.28
N SER A 307 -3.40 23.43 -16.54
CA SER A 307 -2.41 23.38 -17.64
C SER A 307 -1.41 22.24 -17.53
N ASP A 308 -1.01 21.91 -16.29
CA ASP A 308 0.01 20.90 -16.01
C ASP A 308 -0.57 19.52 -15.74
N ALA A 309 -1.91 19.37 -15.83
CA ALA A 309 -2.57 18.09 -15.57
C ALA A 309 -2.25 17.07 -16.66
N THR A 310 -1.89 15.88 -16.21
CA THR A 310 -1.59 14.71 -17.05
C THR A 310 -2.56 13.57 -16.76
N ASN A 311 -2.56 12.56 -17.62
CA ASN A 311 -3.32 11.33 -17.42
C ASN A 311 -2.49 10.26 -16.67
N TYR A 312 -1.48 10.67 -15.91
CA TYR A 312 -0.53 9.78 -15.24
C TYR A 312 -0.32 10.20 -13.79
N SER A 313 -0.23 9.21 -12.92
CA SER A 313 0.01 9.40 -11.49
C SER A 313 0.64 8.13 -10.89
N ASN A 314 0.89 8.18 -9.59
CA ASN A 314 1.38 7.07 -8.81
C ASN A 314 0.55 6.92 -7.54
N ASN A 315 0.29 5.70 -7.11
CA ASN A 315 -0.24 5.40 -5.78
C ASN A 315 0.52 4.22 -5.18
N GLY A 316 1.30 4.49 -4.12
CA GLY A 316 2.13 3.49 -3.45
C GLY A 316 3.55 3.44 -3.99
N GLY A 317 4.08 2.26 -3.96
CA GLY A 317 5.48 1.92 -4.01
C GLY A 317 5.97 1.61 -2.62
N SER A 318 6.73 0.53 -2.49
CA SER A 318 7.22 0.03 -1.22
C SER A 318 8.65 -0.48 -1.32
N SER A 319 9.28 -0.63 -0.16
CA SER A 319 10.63 -1.14 -0.03
C SER A 319 10.75 -2.00 1.23
N TRP A 320 11.65 -2.96 1.23
CA TRP A 320 11.90 -3.88 2.36
C TRP A 320 12.94 -3.29 3.30
N ALA A 321 12.59 -3.09 4.55
CA ALA A 321 13.50 -2.66 5.61
C ALA A 321 13.94 -3.85 6.47
N VAL A 322 15.23 -3.90 6.84
CA VAL A 322 15.72 -4.80 7.88
C VAL A 322 15.67 -4.06 9.20
N THR A 323 15.05 -4.67 10.22
CA THR A 323 14.91 -4.02 11.53
C THR A 323 16.19 -4.20 12.37
N ALA A 324 16.44 -3.27 13.28
CA ALA A 324 17.53 -3.38 14.23
C ALA A 324 17.26 -4.43 15.34
N GLY A 325 15.99 -4.85 15.49
CA GLY A 325 15.59 -5.96 16.38
C GLY A 325 15.87 -7.35 15.81
N SER A 326 16.19 -7.43 14.51
CA SER A 326 16.52 -8.71 13.87
C SER A 326 17.65 -9.43 14.61
N LYS A 327 17.48 -10.73 14.77
CA LYS A 327 18.53 -11.62 15.30
C LYS A 327 19.45 -12.16 14.20
N ASN A 328 19.03 -12.03 12.93
CA ASN A 328 19.76 -12.52 11.76
C ASN A 328 19.87 -11.41 10.67
N PRO A 329 20.37 -10.20 10.99
CA PRO A 329 20.34 -9.07 10.06
C PRO A 329 21.20 -9.30 8.80
N GLU A 330 22.31 -10.04 8.91
CA GLU A 330 23.15 -10.39 7.77
C GLU A 330 22.42 -11.39 6.84
N LEU A 331 21.68 -12.36 7.38
CA LEU A 331 20.85 -13.27 6.61
C LEU A 331 19.72 -12.50 5.90
N ALA A 332 19.09 -11.54 6.58
CA ALA A 332 18.04 -10.71 5.99
C ALA A 332 18.57 -9.87 4.82
N ALA A 333 19.75 -9.26 4.98
CA ALA A 333 20.38 -8.48 3.91
C ALA A 333 20.80 -9.38 2.73
N ASP A 334 21.39 -10.55 2.99
CA ASP A 334 21.78 -11.53 1.96
C ASP A 334 20.55 -12.06 1.19
N PHE A 335 19.49 -12.42 1.91
CA PHE A 335 18.22 -12.84 1.30
C PHE A 335 17.66 -11.77 0.35
N LEU A 336 17.55 -10.51 0.80
CA LEU A 336 17.05 -9.42 -0.02
C LEU A 336 17.97 -9.11 -1.21
N SER A 337 19.29 -9.20 -1.02
CA SER A 337 20.28 -8.95 -2.07
C SER A 337 20.24 -9.98 -3.20
N LYS A 338 19.97 -11.25 -2.88
CA LYS A 338 19.91 -12.36 -3.84
C LYS A 338 18.54 -12.53 -4.49
N THR A 339 17.51 -11.90 -3.96
CA THR A 339 16.14 -11.99 -4.47
C THR A 339 15.72 -10.66 -5.09
N PHE A 340 15.20 -9.72 -4.30
CA PHE A 340 14.68 -8.43 -4.77
C PHE A 340 15.74 -7.52 -5.41
N ALA A 341 17.00 -7.63 -5.00
CA ALA A 341 18.09 -6.82 -5.54
C ALA A 341 19.06 -7.62 -6.44
N GLY A 342 18.74 -8.85 -6.84
CA GLY A 342 19.68 -9.69 -7.55
C GLY A 342 19.10 -10.67 -8.57
N SER A 343 17.78 -10.91 -8.59
CA SER A 343 17.20 -12.00 -9.40
C SER A 343 16.20 -11.49 -10.45
N VAL A 344 16.62 -11.46 -11.71
CA VAL A 344 15.71 -11.23 -12.85
C VAL A 344 14.64 -12.33 -12.95
N PRO A 345 14.97 -13.64 -12.88
CA PRO A 345 13.97 -14.70 -12.94
C PRO A 345 12.92 -14.64 -11.83
N PHE A 346 13.26 -14.08 -10.66
CA PHE A 346 12.30 -13.83 -9.60
C PHE A 346 11.19 -12.87 -10.07
N TYR A 347 11.58 -11.71 -10.61
CA TYR A 347 10.62 -10.72 -11.11
C TYR A 347 9.80 -11.23 -12.30
N GLU A 348 10.41 -12.02 -13.19
CA GLU A 348 9.68 -12.68 -14.29
C GLU A 348 8.61 -13.66 -13.77
N THR A 349 8.88 -14.31 -12.63
CA THR A 349 7.92 -15.23 -12.01
C THR A 349 6.76 -14.51 -11.34
N ILE A 350 7.03 -13.41 -10.63
CA ILE A 350 5.98 -12.74 -9.85
C ILE A 350 5.11 -11.80 -10.69
N LEU A 351 5.66 -11.18 -11.74
CA LEU A 351 4.98 -10.15 -12.52
C LEU A 351 3.61 -10.60 -13.06
N PRO A 352 3.44 -11.76 -13.72
CA PRO A 352 2.17 -12.15 -14.32
C PRO A 352 1.05 -12.36 -13.30
N LYS A 353 1.38 -12.71 -12.05
CA LYS A 353 0.39 -13.03 -11.02
C LYS A 353 0.15 -11.87 -10.06
N SER A 354 1.21 -11.19 -9.62
CA SER A 354 1.11 -10.09 -8.68
C SER A 354 1.01 -8.71 -9.32
N GLY A 355 1.41 -8.58 -10.59
CA GLY A 355 1.51 -7.27 -11.23
C GLY A 355 2.63 -6.37 -10.66
N ALA A 356 3.55 -6.93 -9.87
CA ALA A 356 4.65 -6.19 -9.26
C ALA A 356 5.64 -5.73 -10.31
N LEU A 357 5.57 -4.46 -10.69
CA LEU A 357 6.55 -3.85 -11.60
C LEU A 357 7.89 -3.73 -10.91
N ALA A 358 8.91 -4.37 -11.48
CA ALA A 358 10.26 -4.35 -10.94
C ALA A 358 10.83 -2.94 -10.87
N THR A 359 11.36 -2.59 -9.72
CA THR A 359 12.24 -1.42 -9.56
C THR A 359 13.71 -1.79 -9.78
N TYR A 360 14.03 -3.09 -9.78
CA TYR A 360 15.34 -3.62 -10.13
C TYR A 360 15.57 -3.51 -11.62
N LEU A 361 16.40 -2.54 -12.05
CA LEU A 361 16.61 -2.18 -13.46
C LEU A 361 16.93 -3.35 -14.39
N PRO A 362 17.77 -4.36 -14.00
CA PRO A 362 18.02 -5.51 -14.87
C PRO A 362 16.76 -6.34 -15.18
N ALA A 363 15.73 -6.30 -14.34
CA ALA A 363 14.48 -7.01 -14.58
C ALA A 363 13.49 -6.21 -15.42
N ALA A 364 13.59 -4.89 -15.45
CA ALA A 364 12.67 -4.02 -16.20
C ALA A 364 12.76 -4.23 -17.73
N ASP A 365 13.89 -4.71 -18.23
CA ASP A 365 14.12 -5.00 -19.66
C ASP A 365 13.68 -6.43 -20.07
N SER A 366 13.07 -7.19 -19.17
CA SER A 366 12.63 -8.55 -19.47
C SER A 366 11.51 -8.59 -20.49
N LYS A 367 11.55 -9.61 -21.36
CA LYS A 367 10.53 -9.85 -22.39
C LYS A 367 9.14 -10.09 -21.81
N VAL A 368 9.02 -10.52 -20.55
CA VAL A 368 7.75 -10.78 -19.88
C VAL A 368 6.83 -9.55 -19.85
N TYR A 369 7.40 -8.34 -19.88
CA TYR A 369 6.63 -7.10 -19.94
C TYR A 369 5.85 -6.93 -21.26
N GLY A 370 6.36 -7.48 -22.36
CA GLY A 370 5.70 -7.45 -23.67
C GLY A 370 4.73 -8.62 -23.91
N GLU A 371 4.61 -9.56 -22.97
CA GLU A 371 3.76 -10.74 -23.15
C GLU A 371 2.28 -10.42 -22.99
N PRO A 372 1.41 -10.97 -23.88
CA PRO A 372 -0.04 -10.83 -23.74
C PRO A 372 -0.56 -11.43 -22.42
N GLN A 373 -1.37 -10.66 -21.70
CA GLN A 373 -2.01 -11.11 -20.46
C GLN A 373 -3.46 -11.55 -20.72
N ALA A 374 -3.74 -12.83 -20.62
CA ALA A 374 -5.04 -13.42 -20.94
C ALA A 374 -6.18 -12.78 -20.13
N PHE A 375 -5.94 -12.51 -18.85
CA PHE A 375 -6.93 -11.89 -17.96
C PHE A 375 -7.37 -10.50 -18.46
N PHE A 376 -6.47 -9.77 -19.11
CA PHE A 376 -6.69 -8.43 -19.66
C PHE A 376 -6.91 -8.46 -21.19
N GLY A 377 -7.65 -9.44 -21.67
CA GLY A 377 -8.05 -9.54 -23.07
C GLY A 377 -6.88 -9.76 -24.05
N GLY A 378 -5.77 -10.35 -23.59
CA GLY A 378 -4.61 -10.64 -24.41
C GLY A 378 -3.73 -9.40 -24.73
N LYS A 379 -3.90 -8.28 -24.00
CA LYS A 379 -3.07 -7.08 -24.17
C LYS A 379 -1.77 -7.17 -23.38
N PRO A 380 -0.66 -6.55 -23.82
CA PRO A 380 0.61 -6.49 -23.11
C PRO A 380 0.56 -5.37 -22.04
N VAL A 381 -0.31 -5.53 -21.03
CA VAL A 381 -0.63 -4.47 -20.06
C VAL A 381 0.57 -4.02 -19.23
N TYR A 382 1.55 -4.90 -18.98
CA TYR A 382 2.73 -4.50 -18.19
C TYR A 382 3.63 -3.52 -18.96
N ALA A 383 3.80 -3.69 -20.27
CA ALA A 383 4.51 -2.72 -21.10
C ALA A 383 3.78 -1.37 -21.11
N GLN A 384 2.44 -1.40 -21.21
CA GLN A 384 1.60 -0.20 -21.16
C GLN A 384 1.74 0.54 -19.82
N ILE A 385 1.72 -0.20 -18.69
CA ILE A 385 1.85 0.40 -17.36
C ILE A 385 3.26 0.95 -17.14
N THR A 386 4.30 0.29 -17.67
CA THR A 386 5.68 0.82 -17.63
C THR A 386 5.79 2.14 -18.38
N GLU A 387 5.11 2.26 -19.53
CA GLU A 387 5.00 3.53 -20.25
C GLU A 387 4.30 4.61 -19.40
N PHE A 388 3.20 4.26 -18.71
CA PHE A 388 2.51 5.19 -17.80
C PHE A 388 3.44 5.66 -16.68
N ALA A 389 4.16 4.73 -16.04
CA ALA A 389 5.12 5.03 -14.98
C ALA A 389 6.18 6.05 -15.41
N SER A 390 6.63 6.00 -16.68
CA SER A 390 7.63 6.92 -17.22
C SER A 390 7.13 8.36 -17.38
N LYS A 391 5.81 8.56 -17.37
CA LYS A 391 5.13 9.85 -17.57
C LYS A 391 4.56 10.46 -16.27
N VAL A 392 4.72 9.78 -15.16
CA VAL A 392 4.24 10.26 -13.85
C VAL A 392 4.95 11.56 -13.45
N PRO A 393 4.20 12.63 -13.12
CA PRO A 393 4.82 13.87 -12.63
C PRO A 393 5.57 13.64 -11.31
N SER A 394 6.67 14.35 -11.11
CA SER A 394 7.32 14.40 -9.80
C SER A 394 6.36 14.94 -8.75
N ASN A 395 6.43 14.41 -7.53
CA ASN A 395 5.64 14.87 -6.41
C ASN A 395 6.55 15.19 -5.22
N ASN A 396 6.28 16.31 -4.54
CA ASN A 396 6.91 16.64 -3.27
C ASN A 396 6.03 16.15 -2.13
N THR A 397 6.38 15.02 -1.54
CA THR A 397 5.55 14.38 -0.52
C THR A 397 5.79 14.90 0.90
N GLY A 398 7.00 15.46 1.20
CA GLY A 398 7.37 15.91 2.54
C GLY A 398 7.50 14.76 3.55
N VAL A 399 8.12 15.06 4.70
CA VAL A 399 8.35 14.05 5.77
C VAL A 399 7.04 13.63 6.45
N TYR A 400 6.08 14.55 6.56
CA TYR A 400 4.79 14.33 7.21
C TYR A 400 3.67 13.98 6.21
N TYR A 401 4.02 13.26 5.15
CA TYR A 401 3.08 12.92 4.07
C TYR A 401 1.85 12.15 4.55
N TYR A 402 2.02 11.17 5.44
CA TYR A 402 0.89 10.36 5.93
C TYR A 402 -0.03 11.16 6.85
N GLU A 403 0.52 12.02 7.71
CA GLU A 403 -0.31 12.91 8.52
C GLU A 403 -1.14 13.87 7.66
N ALA A 404 -0.54 14.34 6.57
CA ALA A 404 -1.24 15.20 5.63
C ALA A 404 -2.35 14.44 4.88
N ARG A 405 -2.08 13.22 4.44
CA ARG A 405 -3.08 12.34 3.83
C ARG A 405 -4.26 12.06 4.76
N ASP A 406 -3.97 11.70 6.01
CA ASP A 406 -5.00 11.38 7.01
C ASP A 406 -5.86 12.60 7.35
N ALA A 407 -5.23 13.78 7.45
CA ALA A 407 -5.94 15.04 7.64
C ALA A 407 -6.84 15.38 6.44
N VAL A 408 -6.36 15.19 5.22
CA VAL A 408 -7.15 15.38 3.99
C VAL A 408 -8.28 14.34 3.90
N ALA A 409 -8.04 13.08 4.27
CA ALA A 409 -9.06 12.03 4.31
C ALA A 409 -10.22 12.39 5.26
N THR A 410 -9.88 12.93 6.43
CA THR A 410 -10.88 13.46 7.38
C THR A 410 -11.65 14.62 6.78
N ALA A 411 -10.97 15.58 6.15
CA ALA A 411 -11.60 16.73 5.49
C ALA A 411 -12.56 16.29 4.38
N ILE A 412 -12.20 15.31 3.56
CA ILE A 412 -13.06 14.77 2.49
C ILE A 412 -14.35 14.19 3.08
N THR A 413 -14.27 13.39 4.14
CA THR A 413 -15.43 12.80 4.81
C THR A 413 -16.43 13.88 5.26
N HIS A 414 -15.91 14.98 5.82
CA HIS A 414 -16.74 16.12 6.24
C HIS A 414 -17.34 16.86 5.03
N VAL A 415 -16.56 17.09 3.97
CA VAL A 415 -17.04 17.81 2.77
C VAL A 415 -18.08 16.99 2.01
N VAL A 416 -17.94 15.67 1.89
CA VAL A 416 -18.96 14.78 1.33
C VAL A 416 -20.26 14.90 2.12
N SER A 417 -20.17 15.05 3.44
CA SER A 417 -21.30 15.28 4.35
C SER A 417 -21.83 16.71 4.34
N GLY A 418 -21.24 17.63 3.58
CA GLY A 418 -21.72 18.99 3.36
C GLY A 418 -20.97 20.10 4.10
N ALA A 419 -19.81 19.81 4.71
CA ALA A 419 -18.95 20.83 5.30
C ALA A 419 -18.33 21.75 4.23
N ASP A 420 -17.90 22.94 4.65
CA ASP A 420 -17.22 23.91 3.78
C ASP A 420 -15.80 23.48 3.45
N ILE A 421 -15.46 23.41 2.16
CA ILE A 421 -14.17 22.89 1.67
C ILE A 421 -12.99 23.71 2.20
N ASP A 422 -13.07 25.05 2.17
CA ASP A 422 -11.96 25.91 2.55
C ASP A 422 -11.68 25.81 4.06
N SER A 423 -12.74 25.66 4.86
CA SER A 423 -12.66 25.43 6.30
C SER A 423 -12.01 24.08 6.63
N GLU A 424 -12.39 23.02 5.92
CA GLU A 424 -11.85 21.70 6.14
C GLU A 424 -10.39 21.57 5.66
N ILE A 425 -10.03 22.20 4.54
CA ILE A 425 -8.63 22.29 4.07
C ILE A 425 -7.76 23.03 5.11
N LYS A 426 -8.29 24.13 5.68
CA LYS A 426 -7.57 24.86 6.75
C LYS A 426 -7.36 23.97 7.99
N THR A 427 -8.38 23.25 8.41
CA THR A 427 -8.30 22.33 9.56
C THR A 427 -7.27 21.22 9.30
N ALA A 428 -7.24 20.67 8.08
CA ALA A 428 -6.26 19.67 7.69
C ALA A 428 -4.82 20.24 7.75
N GLU A 429 -4.59 21.44 7.22
CA GLU A 429 -3.27 22.08 7.27
C GLU A 429 -2.83 22.37 8.71
N ASP A 430 -3.72 22.89 9.56
CA ASP A 430 -3.43 23.17 10.97
C ASP A 430 -3.10 21.88 11.74
N THR A 431 -3.78 20.77 11.43
CA THR A 431 -3.50 19.44 12.01
C THR A 431 -2.07 19.00 11.68
N VAL A 432 -1.63 19.16 10.43
CA VAL A 432 -0.28 18.79 10.01
C VAL A 432 0.77 19.70 10.66
N LYS A 433 0.52 21.01 10.70
CA LYS A 433 1.41 21.96 11.41
C LYS A 433 1.59 21.59 12.87
N PHE A 434 0.49 21.23 13.55
CA PHE A 434 0.56 20.77 14.92
C PHE A 434 1.40 19.48 15.07
N ALA A 435 1.22 18.50 14.17
CA ALA A 435 2.04 17.29 14.16
C ALA A 435 3.54 17.57 13.91
N MET A 436 3.85 18.64 13.19
CA MET A 436 5.22 19.12 12.97
C MET A 436 5.79 19.94 14.14
N GLY A 437 4.99 20.22 15.18
CA GLY A 437 5.38 21.06 16.33
C GLY A 437 5.42 22.56 15.98
N LYS A 438 4.63 23.01 15.02
CA LYS A 438 4.55 24.40 14.54
C LYS A 438 3.24 25.08 14.97
#